data_13e272cfb0a3eb3b1eeb78b7c7dfc03f
#
_entry.id   13e272cfb0a3eb3b1eeb78b7c7dfc03f
#
_cell.length_a   1.000
_cell.length_b   1.000
_cell.length_c   1.000
_cell.angle_alpha   90.00
_cell.angle_beta   90.00
_cell.angle_gamma   90.00
#
_symmetry.space_group_name_H-M   'P 1'
#
loop_
_entity.id
_entity.type
_entity.pdbx_description
1 polymer ?
#
loop_
_entity_poly.entity_id
_entity_poly.type
_entity_poly.pdbx_seq_one_letter_code
_entity_poly.pdbx_strand_id
1 'polypeptide(L)'
;TNEQDLLAYFQQSLTEGENALAQANDKQLTDRWVLRSGETIYSDELKRDFLRQCFCQVVHHRAQLGVYLRLLDIPIPGSYGPSADEQSF
;
A
#
# COMPACT_ATOMS: atom_id res chain seq x y z
N THR A 1 15.97 14.53 1.54
CA THR A 1 15.67 13.25 0.91
C THR A 1 15.98 13.27 -0.57
N ASN A 2 16.44 12.15 -1.07
CA ASN A 2 16.75 11.97 -2.47
C ASN A 2 16.22 10.61 -2.93
N GLU A 3 16.45 10.29 -4.20
CA GLU A 3 15.98 9.03 -4.78
C GLU A 3 16.53 7.81 -4.03
N GLN A 4 17.80 7.85 -3.64
CA GLN A 4 18.43 6.73 -2.93
C GLN A 4 17.80 6.51 -1.57
N ASP A 5 17.49 7.58 -0.84
CA ASP A 5 16.83 7.50 0.46
C ASP A 5 15.43 6.91 0.32
N LEU A 6 14.71 7.30 -0.72
CA LEU A 6 13.36 6.79 -1.00
C LEU A 6 13.40 5.29 -1.30
N LEU A 7 14.33 4.86 -2.13
CA LEU A 7 14.49 3.45 -2.47
C LEU A 7 14.90 2.62 -1.25
N ALA A 8 15.77 3.16 -0.41
CA ALA A 8 16.20 2.49 0.82
C ALA A 8 15.02 2.32 1.79
N TYR A 9 14.22 3.36 1.95
CA TYR A 9 13.01 3.29 2.78
C TYR A 9 12.02 2.27 2.25
N PHE A 10 11.81 2.26 0.94
CA PHE A 10 10.94 1.26 0.30
C PHE A 10 11.44 -0.15 0.56
N GLN A 11 12.73 -0.41 0.38
CA GLN A 11 13.31 -1.73 0.59
C GLN A 11 13.18 -2.17 2.05
N GLN A 12 13.40 -1.27 2.99
CA GLN A 12 13.21 -1.55 4.41
C GLN A 12 11.77 -1.93 4.71
N SER A 13 10.82 -1.15 4.22
CA SER A 13 9.40 -1.40 4.43
C SER A 13 8.97 -2.73 3.83
N LEU A 14 9.45 -3.05 2.62
CA LEU A 14 9.17 -4.32 1.96
C LEU A 14 9.68 -5.50 2.77
N THR A 15 10.91 -5.41 3.27
CA THR A 15 11.52 -6.47 4.06
C THR A 15 10.74 -6.69 5.36
N GLU A 16 10.37 -5.62 6.04
CA GLU A 16 9.56 -5.71 7.26
C GLU A 16 8.21 -6.35 6.99
N GLY A 17 7.55 -5.97 5.90
CA GLY A 17 6.28 -6.55 5.50
C GLY A 17 6.38 -8.02 5.15
N GLU A 18 7.39 -8.41 4.39
CA GLU A 18 7.63 -9.82 4.05
C GLU A 18 7.87 -10.67 5.28
N ASN A 19 8.68 -10.17 6.21
CA ASN A 19 8.96 -10.89 7.46
C ASN A 19 7.71 -11.05 8.32
N ALA A 20 6.91 -9.98 8.42
CA ALA A 20 5.66 -10.02 9.16
C ALA A 20 4.69 -11.05 8.57
N LEU A 21 4.55 -11.07 7.24
CA LEU A 21 3.66 -12.02 6.57
C LEU A 21 4.14 -13.46 6.70
N ALA A 22 5.46 -13.68 6.69
CA ALA A 22 6.02 -15.02 6.85
C ALA A 22 5.73 -15.61 8.23
N GLN A 23 5.56 -14.77 9.24
CA GLN A 23 5.26 -15.18 10.62
C GLN A 23 3.78 -15.15 10.95
N ALA A 24 2.95 -14.61 10.06
CA ALA A 24 1.52 -14.48 10.28
C ALA A 24 0.80 -15.81 10.09
N ASN A 25 -0.38 -15.92 10.70
CA ASN A 25 -1.27 -17.08 10.51
C ASN A 25 -2.71 -16.60 10.41
N ASP A 26 -3.59 -17.48 9.97
CA ASP A 26 -4.99 -17.13 9.73
C ASP A 26 -5.75 -16.73 11.00
N LYS A 27 -5.32 -17.22 12.14
CA LYS A 27 -5.99 -16.87 13.41
C LYS A 27 -5.82 -15.38 13.73
N GLN A 28 -4.72 -14.77 13.34
CA GLN A 28 -4.46 -13.37 13.57
C GLN A 28 -5.44 -12.47 12.80
N LEU A 29 -6.01 -12.97 11.71
CA LEU A 29 -6.95 -12.22 10.89
C LEU A 29 -8.26 -11.90 11.63
N THR A 30 -8.59 -12.67 12.65
CA THR A 30 -9.79 -12.44 13.46
C THR A 30 -9.52 -11.64 14.73
N ASP A 31 -8.25 -11.26 14.97
CA ASP A 31 -7.90 -10.38 16.07
C ASP A 31 -8.38 -8.96 15.77
N ARG A 32 -8.61 -8.19 16.84
CA ARG A 32 -9.01 -6.80 16.69
C ARG A 32 -7.80 -5.92 16.40
N TRP A 33 -8.01 -4.93 15.55
CA TRP A 33 -7.06 -3.86 15.31
C TRP A 33 -7.71 -2.52 15.62
N VAL A 34 -7.09 -1.75 16.49
CA VAL A 34 -7.62 -0.45 16.91
C VAL A 34 -6.69 0.65 16.42
N LEU A 35 -7.25 1.54 15.60
CA LEU A 35 -6.55 2.75 15.17
C LEU A 35 -7.02 3.88 16.08
N ARG A 36 -6.09 4.40 16.87
CA ARG A 36 -6.44 5.43 17.86
C ARG A 36 -5.31 6.43 18.04
N SER A 37 -5.66 7.58 18.60
CA SER A 37 -4.71 8.56 19.07
C SER A 37 -5.03 8.84 20.53
N GLY A 38 -4.19 8.33 21.45
CA GLY A 38 -4.49 8.39 22.88
C GLY A 38 -5.79 7.65 23.18
N GLU A 39 -6.78 8.36 23.73
CA GLU A 39 -8.09 7.80 24.05
C GLU A 39 -9.09 7.90 22.90
N THR A 40 -8.76 8.64 21.83
CA THR A 40 -9.64 8.79 20.68
C THR A 40 -9.49 7.60 19.77
N ILE A 41 -10.55 6.83 19.62
CA ILE A 41 -10.56 5.66 18.74
C ILE A 41 -11.19 6.05 17.40
N TYR A 42 -10.42 5.89 16.32
CA TYR A 42 -10.89 6.17 14.96
C TYR A 42 -11.50 4.95 14.31
N SER A 43 -10.99 3.76 14.62
CA SER A 43 -11.43 2.52 14.00
C SER A 43 -11.12 1.36 14.94
N ASP A 44 -12.06 0.42 15.04
CA ASP A 44 -11.89 -0.82 15.79
C ASP A 44 -12.51 -1.93 14.94
N GLU A 45 -11.66 -2.69 14.26
CA GLU A 45 -12.07 -3.67 13.28
C GLU A 45 -11.29 -4.96 13.44
N LEU A 46 -11.76 -6.01 12.77
CA LEU A 46 -10.96 -7.22 12.62
C LEU A 46 -9.75 -6.92 11.75
N LYS A 47 -8.62 -7.54 12.04
CA LYS A 47 -7.40 -7.32 11.24
C LYS A 47 -7.61 -7.61 9.77
N ARG A 48 -8.39 -8.64 9.43
CA ARG A 48 -8.67 -8.95 8.03
C ARG A 48 -9.34 -7.79 7.29
N ASP A 49 -10.26 -7.10 7.96
CA ASP A 49 -10.98 -5.98 7.37
C ASP A 49 -10.08 -4.75 7.24
N PHE A 50 -9.25 -4.53 8.25
CA PHE A 50 -8.27 -3.44 8.21
C PHE A 50 -7.20 -3.68 7.13
N LEU A 51 -6.74 -4.92 6.95
CA LEU A 51 -5.81 -5.26 5.89
C LEU A 51 -6.41 -5.00 4.51
N ARG A 52 -7.70 -5.30 4.33
CA ARG A 52 -8.39 -4.98 3.08
C ARG A 52 -8.33 -3.48 2.80
N GLN A 53 -8.57 -2.66 3.82
CA GLN A 53 -8.45 -1.21 3.68
C GLN A 53 -7.03 -0.79 3.32
N CYS A 54 -6.01 -1.43 3.89
CA CYS A 54 -4.61 -1.16 3.55
C CYS A 54 -4.33 -1.44 2.08
N PHE A 55 -4.82 -2.55 1.55
CA PHE A 55 -4.67 -2.86 0.13
C PHE A 55 -5.39 -1.84 -0.75
N CYS A 56 -6.59 -1.42 -0.34
CA CYS A 56 -7.33 -0.38 -1.06
C CYS A 56 -6.56 0.94 -1.06
N GLN A 57 -5.89 1.29 0.04
CA GLN A 57 -5.06 2.49 0.12
C GLN A 57 -3.87 2.42 -0.83
N VAL A 58 -3.22 1.26 -0.94
CA VAL A 58 -2.12 1.07 -1.89
C VAL A 58 -2.59 1.32 -3.33
N VAL A 59 -3.73 0.74 -3.70
CA VAL A 59 -4.32 0.93 -5.03
C VAL A 59 -4.66 2.40 -5.27
N HIS A 60 -5.28 3.04 -4.28
CA HIS A 60 -5.66 4.45 -4.34
C HIS A 60 -4.45 5.36 -4.55
N HIS A 61 -3.42 5.22 -3.74
CA HIS A 61 -2.24 6.06 -3.83
C HIS A 61 -1.45 5.79 -5.10
N ARG A 62 -1.40 4.53 -5.55
CA ARG A 62 -0.74 4.20 -6.81
C ARG A 62 -1.43 4.90 -7.98
N ALA A 63 -2.75 4.90 -7.99
CA ALA A 63 -3.51 5.58 -9.04
C ALA A 63 -3.25 7.09 -9.04
N GLN A 64 -3.23 7.70 -7.85
CA GLN A 64 -2.90 9.12 -7.72
C GLN A 64 -1.49 9.43 -8.22
N LEU A 65 -0.52 8.58 -7.86
CA LEU A 65 0.86 8.73 -8.32
C LEU A 65 0.93 8.66 -9.85
N GLY A 66 0.18 7.74 -10.46
CA GLY A 66 0.10 7.63 -11.92
C GLY A 66 -0.38 8.94 -12.57
N VAL A 67 -1.40 9.58 -11.98
CA VAL A 67 -1.89 10.87 -12.47
C VAL A 67 -0.80 11.93 -12.38
N TYR A 68 -0.10 12.03 -11.25
CA TYR A 68 0.99 13.01 -11.09
C TYR A 68 2.11 12.78 -12.10
N LEU A 69 2.50 11.54 -12.32
CA LEU A 69 3.54 11.21 -13.29
C LEU A 69 3.12 11.64 -14.70
N ARG A 70 1.86 11.39 -15.07
CA ARG A 70 1.35 11.82 -16.37
C ARG A 70 1.33 13.34 -16.51
N LEU A 71 1.00 14.06 -15.45
CA LEU A 71 1.04 15.52 -15.47
C LEU A 71 2.48 16.06 -15.67
N LEU A 72 3.47 15.25 -15.33
CA LEU A 72 4.88 15.56 -15.52
C LEU A 72 5.43 14.98 -16.83
N ASP A 73 4.57 14.46 -17.70
CA ASP A 73 4.93 13.81 -18.95
C ASP A 73 5.84 12.58 -18.78
N ILE A 74 5.66 11.89 -17.67
CA ILE A 74 6.37 10.63 -17.41
C ILE A 74 5.43 9.47 -17.73
N PRO A 75 5.79 8.59 -18.68
CA PRO A 75 4.95 7.45 -19.03
C PRO A 75 4.72 6.50 -17.86
N ILE A 76 3.53 5.90 -17.79
CA ILE A 76 3.18 4.96 -16.73
C ILE A 76 2.86 3.59 -17.31
N PRO A 77 3.17 2.50 -16.58
CA PRO A 77 2.80 1.15 -16.98
C PRO A 77 1.31 0.90 -16.81
N GLY A 78 0.81 -0.16 -17.44
CA GLY A 78 -0.52 -0.69 -17.16
C GLY A 78 -0.54 -1.35 -15.78
N SER A 79 -1.70 -1.30 -15.13
CA SER A 79 -1.89 -1.92 -13.81
C SER A 79 -2.80 -3.15 -13.90
N TYR A 80 -4.03 -2.93 -14.32
CA TYR A 80 -5.03 -3.99 -14.48
C TYR A 80 -5.35 -4.24 -15.95
N GLY A 81 -4.65 -3.56 -16.83
CA GLY A 81 -4.84 -3.58 -18.26
C GLY A 81 -4.01 -2.47 -18.85
N PRO A 82 -4.27 -2.06 -20.10
CA PRO A 82 -3.50 -0.99 -20.72
C PRO A 82 -3.59 0.32 -19.95
N SER A 83 -2.51 1.10 -19.98
CA SER A 83 -2.53 2.50 -19.57
C SER A 83 -2.60 3.38 -20.83
N ALA A 84 -2.61 4.70 -20.65
CA ALA A 84 -2.50 5.61 -21.78
C ALA A 84 -1.14 5.50 -22.48
N ASP A 85 -0.13 4.97 -21.80
CA ASP A 85 1.25 4.90 -22.30
C ASP A 85 1.70 3.48 -22.62
N GLU A 86 0.96 2.45 -22.14
CA GLU A 86 1.30 1.06 -22.34
C GLU A 86 0.03 0.28 -22.69
N GLN A 87 0.02 -0.38 -23.86
CA GLN A 87 -1.16 -1.02 -24.43
C GLN A 87 -1.23 -2.53 -24.14
N SER A 88 -0.27 -3.09 -23.45
CA SER A 88 -0.27 -4.52 -23.09
C SER A 88 -1.09 -4.79 -21.84
N PHE A 89 -1.60 -5.98 -21.73
CA PHE A 89 -2.32 -6.44 -20.54
C PHE A 89 -1.41 -7.19 -19.59
#